data_72fd80c489575f2ca9ef966ce33c8078
#
_entry.id   72fd80c489575f2ca9ef966ce33c8078
#
_cell.length_a   1.000
_cell.length_b   1.000
_cell.length_c   1.000
_cell.angle_alpha   90.00
_cell.angle_beta   90.00
_cell.angle_gamma   90.00
#
_symmetry.space_group_name_H-M   'P 1'
#
loop_
_entity.id
_entity.type
_entity.pdbx_description
1 polymer ?
#
loop_
_entity_poly.entity_id
_entity_poly.type
_entity_poly.pdbx_seq_one_letter_code
_entity_poly.pdbx_strand_id
1 'polypeptide(L)'
;ILEDTDILLLDEPTNHLDLQATEWLEEYIRTFRGTVVTISHDRYFLDRTVTRIIEVLDGKAEFYSGNYSFYAVEKERRYQERLKQYLKEQAKIQQLEKAAEQMHLWAFMGNDALHKRAFSMEKRIQRMRTTEKPTKAKKMDARFASRQFKGDEVLQVKGVSKAFDGRTLFSDTYLRVENGERIALIGENGTGKTTLLNMLLGLEPTDSGIFKLGPSVKAAYLPQIIHFDHPERSILDTMLYEKKDMTAQSARNRLAAYQFQGEDVFKPVSVLSGGELSRLRLCMLMDEEINLLILDEPTNHLDIAAREWIEEAVEAFDGTLLFVSHDRYFIQRFATRIWELADGTITDYPMGFAQYRAVGCPPFSPAPSPAG
;
A
#
# COMPACT_ATOMS: atom_id res chain seq x y z
N ILE A 1 -29.02 -0.78 -3.98
CA ILE A 1 -28.84 0.59 -3.42
C ILE A 1 -30.12 1.43 -3.61
N LEU A 2 -31.05 1.00 -4.44
CA LEU A 2 -32.30 1.74 -4.75
C LEU A 2 -33.52 1.33 -3.91
N GLU A 3 -33.34 0.40 -2.96
CA GLU A 3 -34.40 0.01 -2.04
C GLU A 3 -34.32 0.83 -0.74
N ASP A 4 -35.48 1.11 -0.14
CA ASP A 4 -35.59 1.73 1.20
C ASP A 4 -35.07 0.74 2.25
N THR A 5 -33.79 0.84 2.56
CA THR A 5 -33.12 -0.01 3.55
C THR A 5 -32.65 0.83 4.74
N ASP A 6 -32.81 0.30 5.95
CA ASP A 6 -32.36 0.95 7.20
C ASP A 6 -30.85 0.77 7.45
N ILE A 7 -30.26 -0.31 6.90
CA ILE A 7 -28.86 -0.68 7.09
C ILE A 7 -28.25 -1.01 5.74
N LEU A 8 -27.14 -0.36 5.45
CA LEU A 8 -26.31 -0.59 4.26
C LEU A 8 -24.98 -1.25 4.68
N LEU A 9 -24.72 -2.44 4.17
CA LEU A 9 -23.48 -3.18 4.40
C LEU A 9 -22.65 -3.15 3.12
N LEU A 10 -21.42 -2.62 3.21
CA LEU A 10 -20.50 -2.46 2.09
C LEU A 10 -19.18 -3.15 2.40
N ASP A 11 -18.75 -4.03 1.51
CA ASP A 11 -17.45 -4.70 1.59
C ASP A 11 -16.57 -4.23 0.44
N GLU A 12 -15.47 -3.52 0.78
CA GLU A 12 -14.52 -2.91 -0.14
C GLU A 12 -15.18 -2.19 -1.33
N PRO A 13 -16.11 -1.24 -1.08
CA PRO A 13 -16.95 -0.67 -2.12
C PRO A 13 -16.20 0.23 -3.10
N THR A 14 -14.99 0.67 -2.76
CA THR A 14 -14.14 1.50 -3.61
C THR A 14 -13.25 0.69 -4.55
N ASN A 15 -13.15 -0.63 -4.35
CA ASN A 15 -12.39 -1.49 -5.23
C ASN A 15 -12.98 -1.45 -6.64
N HIS A 16 -12.12 -1.26 -7.64
CA HIS A 16 -12.49 -1.18 -9.06
C HIS A 16 -13.36 0.01 -9.48
N LEU A 17 -13.68 0.93 -8.57
CA LEU A 17 -14.31 2.19 -8.92
C LEU A 17 -13.26 3.20 -9.37
N ASP A 18 -13.59 3.97 -10.40
CA ASP A 18 -12.80 5.14 -10.76
C ASP A 18 -13.08 6.33 -9.80
N LEU A 19 -12.37 7.42 -10.01
CA LEU A 19 -12.46 8.59 -9.13
C LEU A 19 -13.88 9.17 -9.09
N GLN A 20 -14.57 9.20 -10.22
CA GLN A 20 -15.93 9.77 -10.32
C GLN A 20 -16.96 8.88 -9.59
N ALA A 21 -16.91 7.57 -9.84
CA ALA A 21 -17.79 6.62 -9.19
C ALA A 21 -17.58 6.58 -7.66
N THR A 22 -16.33 6.71 -7.22
CA THR A 22 -16.00 6.78 -5.79
C THR A 22 -16.57 8.05 -5.15
N GLU A 23 -16.47 9.20 -5.80
CA GLU A 23 -17.06 10.45 -5.30
C GLU A 23 -18.57 10.42 -5.25
N TRP A 24 -19.19 9.83 -6.26
CA TRP A 24 -20.63 9.60 -6.24
C TRP A 24 -21.05 8.73 -5.05
N LEU A 25 -20.31 7.65 -4.79
CA LEU A 25 -20.59 6.77 -3.65
C LEU A 25 -20.42 7.48 -2.31
N GLU A 26 -19.39 8.31 -2.16
CA GLU A 26 -19.19 9.13 -0.95
C GLU A 26 -20.37 10.06 -0.69
N GLU A 27 -20.84 10.76 -1.73
CA GLU A 27 -21.97 11.67 -1.59
C GLU A 27 -23.27 10.91 -1.29
N TYR A 28 -23.47 9.74 -1.90
CA TYR A 28 -24.60 8.88 -1.60
C TYR A 28 -24.58 8.45 -0.12
N ILE A 29 -23.45 7.96 0.40
CA ILE A 29 -23.32 7.56 1.81
C ILE A 29 -23.58 8.72 2.77
N ARG A 30 -23.08 9.92 2.44
CA ARG A 30 -23.28 11.13 3.28
C ARG A 30 -24.75 11.56 3.37
N THR A 31 -25.52 11.31 2.34
CA THR A 31 -26.95 11.64 2.27
C THR A 31 -27.86 10.51 2.74
N PHE A 32 -27.31 9.31 2.90
CA PHE A 32 -28.07 8.14 3.34
C PHE A 32 -28.57 8.29 4.78
N ARG A 33 -29.88 8.06 4.99
CA ARG A 33 -30.54 8.30 6.27
C ARG A 33 -30.46 7.14 7.27
N GLY A 34 -29.98 5.98 6.81
CA GLY A 34 -29.85 4.77 7.63
C GLY A 34 -28.46 4.62 8.24
N THR A 35 -28.19 3.43 8.74
CA THR A 35 -26.88 3.05 9.26
C THR A 35 -26.02 2.44 8.15
N VAL A 36 -24.79 2.93 7.98
CA VAL A 36 -23.82 2.36 7.04
C VAL A 36 -22.73 1.64 7.81
N VAL A 37 -22.47 0.39 7.47
CA VAL A 37 -21.32 -0.37 7.94
C VAL A 37 -20.49 -0.72 6.71
N THR A 38 -19.24 -0.27 6.69
CA THR A 38 -18.34 -0.50 5.55
C THR A 38 -17.04 -1.12 6.01
N ILE A 39 -16.54 -2.07 5.23
CA ILE A 39 -15.15 -2.54 5.29
C ILE A 39 -14.42 -1.85 4.14
N SER A 40 -13.31 -1.17 4.43
CA SER A 40 -12.51 -0.55 3.38
C SER A 40 -11.07 -0.33 3.84
N HIS A 41 -10.16 -0.40 2.87
CA HIS A 41 -8.75 -0.02 3.00
C HIS A 41 -8.46 1.36 2.37
N ASP A 42 -9.45 2.02 1.79
CA ASP A 42 -9.32 3.37 1.25
C ASP A 42 -9.40 4.41 2.38
N ARG A 43 -8.24 4.95 2.74
CA ARG A 43 -8.12 5.92 3.84
C ARG A 43 -8.85 7.23 3.56
N TYR A 44 -8.86 7.66 2.29
CA TYR A 44 -9.53 8.90 1.90
C TYR A 44 -11.06 8.75 1.95
N PHE A 45 -11.57 7.62 1.49
CA PHE A 45 -12.98 7.25 1.59
C PHE A 45 -13.44 7.17 3.06
N LEU A 46 -12.68 6.45 3.90
CA LEU A 46 -12.97 6.34 5.33
C LEU A 46 -12.94 7.71 6.03
N ASP A 47 -12.02 8.59 5.64
CA ASP A 47 -11.91 9.90 6.28
C ASP A 47 -13.11 10.79 6.00
N ARG A 48 -13.78 10.63 4.86
CA ARG A 48 -14.92 11.43 4.42
C ARG A 48 -16.29 10.86 4.79
N THR A 49 -16.39 9.55 4.97
CA THR A 49 -17.68 8.88 5.06
C THR A 49 -17.99 8.34 6.45
N VAL A 50 -16.99 7.97 7.26
CA VAL A 50 -17.23 7.31 8.52
C VAL A 50 -17.09 8.26 9.72
N THR A 51 -17.89 7.98 10.76
CA THR A 51 -17.86 8.70 12.05
C THR A 51 -17.31 7.84 13.18
N ARG A 52 -17.15 6.54 12.94
CA ARG A 52 -16.58 5.56 13.88
C ARG A 52 -15.77 4.53 13.12
N ILE A 53 -14.70 4.05 13.74
CA ILE A 53 -13.90 2.95 13.22
C ILE A 53 -13.84 1.83 14.26
N ILE A 54 -14.00 0.61 13.78
CA ILE A 54 -13.83 -0.62 14.55
C ILE A 54 -12.63 -1.35 13.92
N GLU A 55 -11.54 -1.43 14.69
CA GLU A 55 -10.37 -2.20 14.29
C GLU A 55 -10.46 -3.62 14.86
N VAL A 56 -10.36 -4.63 14.01
CA VAL A 56 -10.32 -6.03 14.42
C VAL A 56 -8.91 -6.56 14.19
N LEU A 57 -8.20 -6.89 15.28
CA LEU A 57 -6.84 -7.40 15.24
C LEU A 57 -6.69 -8.51 16.28
N ASP A 58 -6.09 -9.63 15.88
CA ASP A 58 -5.83 -10.80 16.76
C ASP A 58 -7.06 -11.25 17.57
N GLY A 59 -8.25 -11.27 16.94
CA GLY A 59 -9.51 -11.66 17.57
C GLY A 59 -10.05 -10.65 18.58
N LYS A 60 -9.50 -9.45 18.67
CA LYS A 60 -9.96 -8.36 19.54
C LYS A 60 -10.46 -7.20 18.69
N ALA A 61 -11.52 -6.53 19.18
CA ALA A 61 -12.06 -5.34 18.54
C ALA A 61 -11.73 -4.10 19.38
N GLU A 62 -11.14 -3.09 18.76
CA GLU A 62 -10.93 -1.77 19.35
C GLU A 62 -11.81 -0.72 18.66
N PHE A 63 -12.40 0.20 19.45
CA PHE A 63 -13.35 1.19 18.98
C PHE A 63 -12.73 2.58 19.02
N TYR A 64 -12.95 3.34 17.95
CA TYR A 64 -12.48 4.71 17.80
C TYR A 64 -13.65 5.59 17.33
N SER A 65 -13.92 6.68 18.07
CA SER A 65 -15.02 7.61 17.76
C SER A 65 -14.49 8.78 16.93
N GLY A 66 -14.39 8.59 15.63
CA GLY A 66 -13.87 9.56 14.68
C GLY A 66 -13.68 8.94 13.30
N ASN A 67 -13.20 9.76 12.35
CA ASN A 67 -12.82 9.35 11.00
C ASN A 67 -11.43 8.67 10.98
N TYR A 68 -10.91 8.38 9.79
CA TYR A 68 -9.63 7.69 9.65
C TYR A 68 -8.44 8.52 10.20
N SER A 69 -8.41 9.82 9.96
CA SER A 69 -7.34 10.71 10.47
C SER A 69 -7.30 10.70 12.00
N PHE A 70 -8.47 10.76 12.66
CA PHE A 70 -8.55 10.63 14.12
C PHE A 70 -8.08 9.25 14.59
N TYR A 71 -8.53 8.18 13.93
CA TYR A 71 -8.12 6.81 14.24
C TYR A 71 -6.60 6.64 14.20
N ALA A 72 -5.94 7.10 13.15
CA ALA A 72 -4.50 6.95 12.96
C ALA A 72 -3.71 7.60 14.12
N VAL A 73 -4.08 8.81 14.52
CA VAL A 73 -3.45 9.53 15.63
C VAL A 73 -3.72 8.83 16.97
N GLU A 74 -4.97 8.46 17.22
CA GLU A 74 -5.40 7.86 18.48
C GLU A 74 -4.81 6.46 18.66
N LYS A 75 -4.70 5.66 17.59
CA LYS A 75 -4.05 4.34 17.59
C LYS A 75 -2.58 4.46 18.00
N GLU A 76 -1.83 5.38 17.41
CA GLU A 76 -0.42 5.61 17.76
C GLU A 76 -0.30 6.09 19.21
N ARG A 77 -1.18 7.00 19.67
CA ARG A 77 -1.21 7.45 21.07
C ARG A 77 -1.41 6.28 22.04
N ARG A 78 -2.44 5.44 21.80
CA ARG A 78 -2.73 4.26 22.63
C ARG A 78 -1.58 3.25 22.63
N TYR A 79 -0.93 3.07 21.46
CA TYR A 79 0.25 2.22 21.36
C TYR A 79 1.39 2.75 22.22
N GLN A 80 1.71 4.04 22.15
CA GLN A 80 2.77 4.66 22.94
C GLN A 80 2.48 4.60 24.45
N GLU A 81 1.24 4.79 24.87
CA GLU A 81 0.84 4.63 26.27
C GLU A 81 1.02 3.20 26.76
N ARG A 82 0.54 2.21 25.99
CA ARG A 82 0.74 0.78 26.29
C ARG A 82 2.23 0.39 26.36
N LEU A 83 3.03 0.88 25.43
CA LEU A 83 4.47 0.64 25.40
C LEU A 83 5.17 1.24 26.63
N LYS A 84 4.82 2.48 26.99
CA LYS A 84 5.34 3.17 28.17
C LYS A 84 4.98 2.43 29.47
N GLN A 85 3.76 1.94 29.57
CA GLN A 85 3.31 1.12 30.70
C GLN A 85 4.09 -0.19 30.76
N TYR A 86 4.21 -0.93 29.64
CA TYR A 86 4.97 -2.15 29.56
C TYR A 86 6.42 -1.96 29.99
N LEU A 87 7.11 -0.92 29.50
CA LEU A 87 8.49 -0.62 29.88
C LEU A 87 8.66 -0.32 31.36
N LYS A 88 7.70 0.42 31.97
CA LYS A 88 7.68 0.65 33.43
C LYS A 88 7.51 -0.64 34.22
N GLU A 89 6.64 -1.51 33.78
CA GLU A 89 6.42 -2.83 34.41
C GLU A 89 7.65 -3.71 34.27
N GLN A 90 8.28 -3.76 33.11
CA GLN A 90 9.53 -4.50 32.88
C GLN A 90 10.67 -3.99 33.79
N ALA A 91 10.86 -2.68 33.89
CA ALA A 91 11.87 -2.11 34.77
C ALA A 91 11.64 -2.48 36.23
N LYS A 92 10.36 -2.49 36.68
CA LYS A 92 10.01 -2.90 38.03
C LYS A 92 10.19 -4.40 38.27
N ILE A 93 9.89 -5.24 37.28
CA ILE A 93 10.16 -6.69 37.30
C ILE A 93 11.66 -6.92 37.47
N GLN A 94 12.51 -6.27 36.67
CA GLN A 94 13.96 -6.39 36.76
C GLN A 94 14.52 -5.98 38.13
N GLN A 95 13.96 -4.88 38.71
CA GLN A 95 14.35 -4.48 40.07
C GLN A 95 13.97 -5.54 41.12
N LEU A 96 12.78 -6.11 41.01
CA LEU A 96 12.31 -7.15 41.94
C LEU A 96 13.10 -8.45 41.76
N GLU A 97 13.46 -8.83 40.53
CA GLU A 97 14.28 -10.00 40.24
C GLU A 97 15.67 -9.88 40.88
N LYS A 98 16.35 -8.73 40.68
CA LYS A 98 17.66 -8.47 41.33
C LYS A 98 17.57 -8.51 42.85
N ALA A 99 16.49 -7.94 43.43
CA ALA A 99 16.30 -7.96 44.87
C ALA A 99 15.99 -9.37 45.40
N ALA A 100 15.20 -10.18 44.68
CA ALA A 100 14.90 -11.55 45.01
C ALA A 100 16.18 -12.41 44.95
N GLU A 101 16.99 -12.24 43.92
CA GLU A 101 18.27 -12.94 43.73
C GLU A 101 19.25 -12.61 44.85
N GLN A 102 19.38 -11.35 45.25
CA GLN A 102 20.20 -10.96 46.42
C GLN A 102 19.66 -11.56 47.73
N MET A 103 18.35 -11.60 47.92
CA MET A 103 17.76 -12.24 49.11
C MET A 103 18.00 -13.74 49.14
N HIS A 104 17.98 -14.43 48.01
CA HIS A 104 18.33 -15.85 47.91
C HIS A 104 19.80 -16.09 48.28
N LEU A 105 20.74 -15.25 47.78
CA LEU A 105 22.16 -15.34 48.14
C LEU A 105 22.39 -15.18 49.67
N TRP A 106 21.70 -14.20 50.29
CA TRP A 106 21.81 -13.99 51.74
C TRP A 106 21.09 -15.04 52.56
N ALA A 107 19.99 -15.60 52.02
CA ALA A 107 19.29 -16.71 52.70
C ALA A 107 20.11 -17.98 52.75
N PHE A 108 20.98 -18.25 51.77
CA PHE A 108 21.93 -19.35 51.76
C PHE A 108 22.89 -19.27 52.93
N MET A 109 23.07 -18.10 53.58
CA MET A 109 23.85 -17.92 54.80
C MET A 109 23.06 -18.19 56.11
N GLY A 110 21.89 -18.84 56.05
CA GLY A 110 21.17 -19.36 57.23
C GLY A 110 19.96 -18.50 57.68
N ASN A 111 19.34 -17.71 56.85
CA ASN A 111 18.19 -16.87 57.21
C ASN A 111 16.90 -17.27 56.48
N ASP A 112 16.09 -18.15 57.08
CA ASP A 112 14.80 -18.62 56.52
C ASP A 112 13.77 -17.54 56.26
N ALA A 113 13.83 -16.42 56.98
CA ALA A 113 12.90 -15.27 56.76
C ALA A 113 13.14 -14.59 55.42
N LEU A 114 14.39 -14.56 54.92
CA LEU A 114 14.73 -14.01 53.62
C LEU A 114 14.26 -14.93 52.49
N HIS A 115 14.31 -16.24 52.68
CA HIS A 115 13.72 -17.18 51.72
C HIS A 115 12.23 -16.93 51.47
N LYS A 116 11.44 -16.78 52.52
CA LYS A 116 9.99 -16.52 52.44
C LYS A 116 9.70 -15.20 51.73
N ARG A 117 10.55 -14.18 51.97
CA ARG A 117 10.42 -12.87 51.29
C ARG A 117 10.74 -12.96 49.80
N ALA A 118 11.81 -13.67 49.43
CA ALA A 118 12.18 -13.88 48.04
C ALA A 118 11.06 -14.63 47.27
N PHE A 119 10.51 -15.72 47.81
CA PHE A 119 9.36 -16.40 47.23
C PHE A 119 8.11 -15.53 47.06
N SER A 120 7.84 -14.64 48.03
CA SER A 120 6.74 -13.68 47.90
C SER A 120 6.97 -12.70 46.79
N MET A 121 8.22 -12.24 46.57
CA MET A 121 8.58 -11.39 45.43
C MET A 121 8.43 -12.12 44.11
N GLU A 122 8.89 -13.34 44.00
CA GLU A 122 8.74 -14.16 42.80
C GLU A 122 7.27 -14.36 42.40
N LYS A 123 6.39 -14.67 43.38
CA LYS A 123 4.93 -14.69 43.13
C LYS A 123 4.38 -13.38 42.62
N ARG A 124 4.91 -12.25 43.12
CA ARG A 124 4.51 -10.91 42.65
C ARG A 124 5.01 -10.67 41.24
N ILE A 125 6.23 -11.05 40.92
CA ILE A 125 6.82 -10.97 39.56
C ILE A 125 5.98 -11.79 38.58
N GLN A 126 5.62 -13.03 38.93
CA GLN A 126 4.79 -13.90 38.09
C GLN A 126 3.41 -13.23 37.75
N ARG A 127 2.79 -12.56 38.73
CA ARG A 127 1.53 -11.84 38.52
C ARG A 127 1.71 -10.60 37.64
N MET A 128 2.90 -9.95 37.66
CA MET A 128 3.21 -8.77 36.83
C MET A 128 3.60 -9.16 35.40
N ARG A 129 4.08 -10.36 35.14
CA ARG A 129 4.45 -10.86 33.81
C ARG A 129 3.25 -11.18 32.89
N THR A 130 2.03 -10.77 33.25
CA THR A 130 0.81 -11.00 32.47
C THR A 130 0.63 -9.98 31.32
N THR A 131 1.38 -8.89 31.32
CA THR A 131 1.29 -7.85 30.28
C THR A 131 2.13 -8.24 29.08
N GLU A 132 1.49 -8.52 27.97
CA GLU A 132 2.17 -8.80 26.71
C GLU A 132 2.80 -7.52 26.14
N LYS A 133 3.97 -7.67 25.50
CA LYS A 133 4.61 -6.56 24.79
C LYS A 133 3.69 -6.10 23.66
N PRO A 134 3.33 -4.80 23.60
CA PRO A 134 2.57 -4.29 22.47
C PRO A 134 3.32 -4.55 21.15
N THR A 135 2.69 -5.27 20.25
CA THR A 135 3.24 -5.53 18.92
C THR A 135 2.90 -4.34 18.00
N LYS A 136 3.90 -3.79 17.35
CA LYS A 136 3.70 -2.90 16.20
C LYS A 136 3.85 -3.75 14.95
N ALA A 137 3.01 -3.53 13.94
CA ALA A 137 3.21 -4.14 12.64
C ALA A 137 4.68 -3.93 12.23
N LYS A 138 5.38 -5.01 11.87
CA LYS A 138 6.78 -4.91 11.48
C LYS A 138 6.85 -4.03 10.24
N LYS A 139 7.60 -2.92 10.32
CA LYS A 139 7.93 -2.14 9.15
C LYS A 139 8.74 -3.00 8.20
N MET A 140 8.37 -3.01 6.94
CA MET A 140 9.17 -3.62 5.89
C MET A 140 10.31 -2.65 5.55
N ASP A 141 11.54 -3.12 5.57
CA ASP A 141 12.71 -2.31 5.17
C ASP A 141 12.99 -2.59 3.70
N ALA A 142 12.28 -1.89 2.84
CA ALA A 142 12.41 -2.06 1.40
C ALA A 142 12.66 -0.71 0.73
N ARG A 143 13.68 -0.67 -0.13
CA ARG A 143 14.04 0.50 -0.93
C ARG A 143 14.31 0.05 -2.35
N PHE A 144 13.82 0.83 -3.32
CA PHE A 144 14.23 0.65 -4.70
C PHE A 144 15.69 1.05 -4.84
N ALA A 145 16.50 0.20 -5.48
CA ALA A 145 17.83 0.57 -5.86
C ALA A 145 17.73 1.56 -7.02
N SER A 146 18.07 2.82 -6.80
CA SER A 146 18.05 3.84 -7.84
C SER A 146 19.39 3.89 -8.58
N ARG A 147 19.34 3.89 -9.91
CA ARG A 147 20.49 4.17 -10.75
C ARG A 147 20.45 5.61 -11.21
N GLN A 148 21.55 6.33 -11.04
CA GLN A 148 21.67 7.69 -11.60
C GLN A 148 21.45 7.67 -13.11
N PHE A 149 20.44 8.39 -13.56
CA PHE A 149 20.18 8.60 -14.99
C PHE A 149 21.11 9.70 -15.50
N LYS A 150 21.83 9.40 -16.59
CA LYS A 150 22.69 10.38 -17.28
C LYS A 150 21.94 10.91 -18.51
N GLY A 151 20.94 11.73 -18.33
CA GLY A 151 20.17 12.30 -19.43
C GLY A 151 18.96 13.11 -18.89
N ASP A 152 18.43 14.00 -19.69
CA ASP A 152 17.30 14.83 -19.28
C ASP A 152 15.96 14.15 -19.66
N GLU A 153 15.91 13.43 -20.78
CA GLU A 153 14.69 12.85 -21.35
C GLU A 153 14.62 11.33 -21.12
N VAL A 154 13.64 10.91 -20.32
CA VAL A 154 13.38 9.51 -19.96
C VAL A 154 12.48 8.85 -20.98
N LEU A 155 11.43 9.54 -21.43
CA LEU A 155 10.44 9.04 -22.37
C LEU A 155 9.97 10.14 -23.32
N GLN A 156 9.86 9.79 -24.61
CA GLN A 156 9.22 10.59 -25.63
C GLN A 156 8.15 9.77 -26.35
N VAL A 157 6.94 10.32 -26.43
CA VAL A 157 5.78 9.76 -27.16
C VAL A 157 5.48 10.69 -28.33
N LYS A 158 5.41 10.13 -29.54
CA LYS A 158 5.20 10.92 -30.76
C LYS A 158 4.10 10.34 -31.62
N GLY A 159 2.98 11.08 -31.76
CA GLY A 159 1.87 10.76 -32.66
C GLY A 159 1.25 9.40 -32.43
N VAL A 160 1.24 8.96 -31.16
CA VAL A 160 0.78 7.60 -30.81
C VAL A 160 -0.73 7.55 -30.83
N SER A 161 -1.27 6.53 -31.51
CA SER A 161 -2.71 6.23 -31.52
C SER A 161 -2.94 4.75 -31.27
N LYS A 162 -4.10 4.44 -30.66
CA LYS A 162 -4.56 3.08 -30.45
C LYS A 162 -6.07 2.98 -30.50
N ALA A 163 -6.54 1.95 -31.20
CA ALA A 163 -7.94 1.58 -31.26
C ALA A 163 -8.10 0.07 -31.09
N PHE A 164 -9.22 -0.37 -30.54
CA PHE A 164 -9.65 -1.78 -30.49
C PHE A 164 -11.08 -1.87 -31.02
N ASP A 165 -11.32 -2.80 -31.92
CA ASP A 165 -12.66 -3.13 -32.46
C ASP A 165 -13.44 -1.87 -32.92
N GLY A 166 -12.75 -0.89 -33.54
CA GLY A 166 -13.36 0.33 -34.01
C GLY A 166 -13.56 1.42 -32.95
N ARG A 167 -13.24 1.17 -31.68
CA ARG A 167 -13.23 2.17 -30.62
C ARG A 167 -11.83 2.75 -30.46
N THR A 168 -11.68 4.03 -30.74
CA THR A 168 -10.43 4.76 -30.48
C THR A 168 -10.26 4.96 -28.98
N LEU A 169 -9.16 4.49 -28.43
CA LEU A 169 -8.78 4.75 -27.03
C LEU A 169 -8.12 6.12 -26.89
N PHE A 170 -7.19 6.44 -27.78
CA PHE A 170 -6.55 7.77 -27.91
C PHE A 170 -5.91 7.91 -29.28
N SER A 171 -5.73 9.15 -29.71
CA SER A 171 -5.19 9.47 -31.03
C SER A 171 -4.20 10.63 -30.95
N ASP A 172 -3.22 10.59 -31.86
CA ASP A 172 -2.21 11.64 -32.09
C ASP A 172 -1.59 12.23 -30.81
N THR A 173 -1.19 11.34 -29.91
CA THR A 173 -0.70 11.69 -28.57
C THR A 173 0.78 12.07 -28.61
N TYR A 174 1.12 13.20 -28.01
CA TYR A 174 2.48 13.69 -27.83
C TYR A 174 2.75 13.96 -26.36
N LEU A 175 3.71 13.23 -25.76
CA LEU A 175 4.08 13.38 -24.37
C LEU A 175 5.60 13.31 -24.21
N ARG A 176 6.12 13.94 -23.18
CA ARG A 176 7.52 13.91 -22.82
C ARG A 176 7.66 13.76 -21.31
N VAL A 177 8.60 12.93 -20.89
CA VAL A 177 8.92 12.71 -19.48
C VAL A 177 10.39 13.02 -19.26
N GLU A 178 10.65 13.89 -18.30
CA GLU A 178 11.99 14.24 -17.84
C GLU A 178 12.40 13.44 -16.61
N ASN A 179 13.70 13.46 -16.35
CA ASN A 179 14.23 12.71 -15.21
C ASN A 179 13.71 13.26 -13.88
N GLY A 180 13.30 12.36 -12.99
CA GLY A 180 12.79 12.70 -11.65
C GLY A 180 11.34 13.17 -11.61
N GLU A 181 10.63 13.25 -12.76
CA GLU A 181 9.20 13.56 -12.76
C GLU A 181 8.38 12.42 -12.14
N ARG A 182 7.29 12.81 -11.47
CA ARG A 182 6.32 11.89 -10.87
C ARG A 182 4.95 12.13 -11.47
N ILE A 183 4.54 11.26 -12.39
CA ILE A 183 3.38 11.45 -13.27
C ILE A 183 2.30 10.46 -12.87
N ALA A 184 1.10 10.95 -12.56
CA ALA A 184 -0.08 10.13 -12.41
C ALA A 184 -0.89 10.13 -13.70
N LEU A 185 -1.18 8.96 -14.24
CA LEU A 185 -2.10 8.76 -15.36
C LEU A 185 -3.49 8.44 -14.79
N ILE A 186 -4.44 9.36 -14.97
CA ILE A 186 -5.81 9.25 -14.48
C ILE A 186 -6.81 9.19 -15.63
N GLY A 187 -8.03 8.75 -15.36
CA GLY A 187 -9.14 8.65 -16.33
C GLY A 187 -10.13 7.58 -15.89
N GLU A 188 -11.28 7.54 -16.52
CA GLU A 188 -12.32 6.55 -16.25
C GLU A 188 -11.84 5.12 -16.54
N ASN A 189 -12.59 4.14 -16.02
CA ASN A 189 -12.30 2.74 -16.29
C ASN A 189 -12.53 2.41 -17.78
N GLY A 190 -11.61 1.62 -18.35
CA GLY A 190 -11.72 1.22 -19.77
C GLY A 190 -11.32 2.31 -20.78
N THR A 191 -10.72 3.43 -20.37
CA THR A 191 -10.21 4.46 -21.28
C THR A 191 -8.90 4.08 -21.97
N GLY A 192 -8.16 3.06 -21.47
CA GLY A 192 -6.92 2.61 -22.09
C GLY A 192 -5.65 2.94 -21.30
N LYS A 193 -5.74 3.25 -20.01
CA LYS A 193 -4.58 3.56 -19.15
C LYS A 193 -3.54 2.45 -19.14
N THR A 194 -3.95 1.22 -18.81
CA THR A 194 -3.09 0.02 -18.83
C THR A 194 -2.55 -0.26 -20.24
N THR A 195 -3.37 -0.03 -21.28
CA THR A 195 -2.93 -0.19 -22.67
C THR A 195 -1.79 0.77 -23.01
N LEU A 196 -1.87 2.03 -22.59
CA LEU A 196 -0.79 3.00 -22.78
C LEU A 196 0.50 2.55 -22.10
N LEU A 197 0.42 2.04 -20.87
CA LEU A 197 1.59 1.50 -20.16
C LEU A 197 2.17 0.26 -20.87
N ASN A 198 1.33 -0.66 -21.34
CA ASN A 198 1.77 -1.85 -22.06
C ASN A 198 2.46 -1.50 -23.39
N MET A 199 1.94 -0.50 -24.12
CA MET A 199 2.57 -0.01 -25.35
C MET A 199 3.93 0.63 -25.07
N LEU A 200 4.05 1.41 -24.00
CA LEU A 200 5.32 2.00 -23.56
C LEU A 200 6.36 0.93 -23.24
N LEU A 201 5.93 -0.20 -22.68
CA LEU A 201 6.79 -1.35 -22.38
C LEU A 201 7.05 -2.27 -23.57
N GLY A 202 6.43 -2.01 -24.72
CA GLY A 202 6.51 -2.86 -25.90
C GLY A 202 5.76 -4.19 -25.79
N LEU A 203 4.87 -4.32 -24.80
CA LEU A 203 4.01 -5.48 -24.58
C LEU A 203 2.77 -5.47 -25.50
N GLU A 204 2.37 -4.29 -25.96
CA GLU A 204 1.27 -4.08 -26.89
C GLU A 204 1.75 -3.21 -28.07
N PRO A 205 1.45 -3.55 -29.34
CA PRO A 205 1.84 -2.74 -30.49
C PRO A 205 1.02 -1.45 -30.59
N THR A 206 1.66 -0.39 -31.11
CA THR A 206 0.99 0.86 -31.49
C THR A 206 0.33 0.72 -32.87
N ASP A 207 -0.81 1.37 -33.08
CA ASP A 207 -1.41 1.46 -34.40
C ASP A 207 -0.69 2.54 -35.25
N SER A 208 -0.24 3.62 -34.60
CA SER A 208 0.61 4.64 -35.20
C SER A 208 1.52 5.29 -34.16
N GLY A 209 2.54 6.00 -34.61
CA GLY A 209 3.47 6.70 -33.75
C GLY A 209 4.50 5.79 -33.09
N ILE A 210 5.30 6.38 -32.19
CA ILE A 210 6.40 5.67 -31.53
C ILE A 210 6.54 6.10 -30.05
N PHE A 211 6.93 5.13 -29.22
CA PHE A 211 7.50 5.36 -27.89
C PHE A 211 9.02 5.27 -27.99
N LYS A 212 9.71 6.25 -27.45
CA LYS A 212 11.17 6.26 -27.39
C LYS A 212 11.61 6.44 -25.95
N LEU A 213 12.17 5.38 -25.37
CA LEU A 213 12.87 5.45 -24.09
C LEU A 213 14.29 6.00 -24.27
N GLY A 214 14.78 6.74 -23.30
CA GLY A 214 16.17 7.18 -23.27
C GLY A 214 17.12 5.98 -23.26
N PRO A 215 18.32 6.09 -23.86
CA PRO A 215 19.21 4.93 -24.10
C PRO A 215 19.74 4.25 -22.83
N SER A 216 19.67 4.92 -21.68
CA SER A 216 20.10 4.38 -20.38
C SER A 216 18.92 4.10 -19.43
N VAL A 217 17.69 4.19 -19.94
CA VAL A 217 16.50 3.92 -19.13
C VAL A 217 16.40 2.43 -18.82
N LYS A 218 16.31 2.13 -17.55
CA LYS A 218 15.93 0.81 -17.03
C LYS A 218 14.60 0.95 -16.31
N ALA A 219 13.56 0.39 -16.90
CA ALA A 219 12.21 0.42 -16.36
C ALA A 219 11.92 -0.84 -15.53
N ALA A 220 11.27 -0.64 -14.38
CA ALA A 220 10.59 -1.71 -13.65
C ALA A 220 9.09 -1.49 -13.72
N TYR A 221 8.32 -2.55 -13.89
CA TYR A 221 6.88 -2.50 -14.04
C TYR A 221 6.18 -3.41 -13.02
N LEU A 222 5.26 -2.83 -12.28
CA LEU A 222 4.30 -3.55 -11.45
C LEU A 222 2.94 -3.51 -12.16
N PRO A 223 2.50 -4.63 -12.76
CA PRO A 223 1.20 -4.70 -13.42
C PRO A 223 0.04 -4.78 -12.41
N GLN A 224 -1.15 -4.37 -12.82
CA GLN A 224 -2.38 -4.49 -12.03
C GLN A 224 -2.69 -5.95 -11.67
N ILE A 225 -2.54 -6.86 -12.63
CA ILE A 225 -2.72 -8.31 -12.43
C ILE A 225 -1.34 -8.97 -12.51
N ILE A 226 -0.96 -9.59 -11.41
CA ILE A 226 0.35 -10.23 -11.29
C ILE A 226 0.23 -11.69 -11.65
N HIS A 227 0.96 -12.09 -12.68
CA HIS A 227 1.09 -13.47 -13.11
C HIS A 227 2.52 -13.95 -12.88
N PHE A 228 2.64 -15.20 -12.47
CA PHE A 228 3.89 -15.94 -12.43
C PHE A 228 3.78 -17.14 -13.36
N ASP A 229 4.80 -17.38 -14.18
CA ASP A 229 4.78 -18.45 -15.17
C ASP A 229 4.67 -19.85 -14.56
N HIS A 230 5.14 -19.99 -13.33
CA HIS A 230 5.18 -21.23 -12.57
C HIS A 230 4.55 -21.08 -11.18
N PRO A 231 3.22 -20.93 -11.10
CA PRO A 231 2.53 -20.69 -9.81
C PRO A 231 2.57 -21.89 -8.86
N GLU A 232 2.91 -23.07 -9.34
CA GLU A 232 3.12 -24.30 -8.56
C GLU A 232 4.43 -24.29 -7.74
N ARG A 233 5.40 -23.44 -8.11
CA ARG A 233 6.67 -23.33 -7.39
C ARG A 233 6.49 -22.63 -6.04
N SER A 234 7.39 -22.95 -5.12
CA SER A 234 7.46 -22.22 -3.86
C SER A 234 7.89 -20.75 -4.08
N ILE A 235 7.56 -19.89 -3.14
CA ILE A 235 8.00 -18.48 -3.15
C ILE A 235 9.54 -18.41 -3.28
N LEU A 236 10.26 -19.25 -2.53
CA LEU A 236 11.72 -19.28 -2.57
C LEU A 236 12.24 -19.73 -3.94
N ASP A 237 11.68 -20.80 -4.49
CA ASP A 237 12.11 -21.32 -5.80
C ASP A 237 11.78 -20.32 -6.92
N THR A 238 10.65 -19.63 -6.84
CA THR A 238 10.29 -18.58 -7.80
C THR A 238 11.29 -17.43 -7.74
N MET A 239 11.68 -16.99 -6.55
CA MET A 239 12.69 -15.95 -6.36
C MET A 239 14.05 -16.38 -6.97
N LEU A 240 14.49 -17.60 -6.72
CA LEU A 240 15.75 -18.14 -7.26
C LEU A 240 15.71 -18.36 -8.79
N TYR A 241 14.55 -18.69 -9.32
CA TYR A 241 14.37 -18.88 -10.77
C TYR A 241 14.47 -17.54 -11.53
N GLU A 242 13.83 -16.49 -11.02
CA GLU A 242 13.87 -15.17 -11.65
C GLU A 242 15.22 -14.45 -11.41
N LYS A 243 15.85 -14.67 -10.25
CA LYS A 243 17.13 -14.03 -9.86
C LYS A 243 18.26 -15.07 -9.80
N LYS A 244 18.77 -15.45 -10.98
CA LYS A 244 19.74 -16.55 -11.13
C LYS A 244 21.04 -16.39 -10.34
N ASP A 245 21.43 -15.16 -10.03
CA ASP A 245 22.67 -14.86 -9.28
C ASP A 245 22.47 -14.83 -7.77
N MET A 246 21.25 -15.11 -7.28
CA MET A 246 20.93 -15.05 -5.86
C MET A 246 21.12 -16.40 -5.17
N THR A 247 21.78 -16.40 -4.00
CA THR A 247 21.86 -17.60 -3.17
C THR A 247 20.57 -17.82 -2.37
N ALA A 248 20.28 -19.09 -2.01
CA ALA A 248 19.09 -19.42 -1.21
C ALA A 248 19.04 -18.66 0.13
N GLN A 249 20.20 -18.41 0.75
CA GLN A 249 20.26 -17.64 1.99
C GLN A 249 19.92 -16.15 1.76
N SER A 250 20.45 -15.56 0.68
CA SER A 250 20.14 -14.17 0.30
C SER A 250 18.66 -14.03 -0.04
N ALA A 251 18.09 -14.99 -0.80
CA ALA A 251 16.66 -15.01 -1.13
C ALA A 251 15.77 -15.08 0.13
N ARG A 252 16.10 -15.95 1.09
CA ARG A 252 15.35 -16.03 2.36
C ARG A 252 15.44 -14.76 3.19
N ASN A 253 16.61 -14.16 3.28
CA ASN A 253 16.81 -12.89 4.01
C ASN A 253 15.97 -11.78 3.36
N ARG A 254 15.95 -11.75 2.03
CA ARG A 254 15.16 -10.79 1.26
C ARG A 254 13.67 -11.01 1.47
N LEU A 255 13.18 -12.22 1.27
CA LEU A 255 11.78 -12.59 1.47
C LEU A 255 11.32 -12.27 2.91
N ALA A 256 12.19 -12.49 3.91
CA ALA A 256 11.90 -12.16 5.30
C ALA A 256 11.68 -10.66 5.53
N ALA A 257 12.39 -9.78 4.80
CA ALA A 257 12.17 -8.33 4.83
C ALA A 257 10.77 -7.95 4.30
N TYR A 258 10.19 -8.78 3.42
CA TYR A 258 8.85 -8.64 2.85
C TYR A 258 7.80 -9.48 3.55
N GLN A 259 8.07 -9.89 4.80
CA GLN A 259 7.17 -10.66 5.67
C GLN A 259 6.90 -12.11 5.23
N PHE A 260 7.67 -12.66 4.32
CA PHE A 260 7.66 -14.10 4.05
C PHE A 260 8.70 -14.78 4.94
N GLN A 261 8.27 -15.34 6.08
CA GLN A 261 9.18 -15.89 7.12
C GLN A 261 8.90 -17.37 7.43
N GLY A 262 9.92 -18.06 7.88
CA GLY A 262 9.79 -19.44 8.31
C GLY A 262 9.29 -20.36 7.20
N GLU A 263 8.19 -21.06 7.43
CA GLU A 263 7.57 -21.99 6.48
C GLU A 263 6.84 -21.28 5.32
N ASP A 264 6.54 -19.98 5.42
CA ASP A 264 5.84 -19.27 4.37
C ASP A 264 6.62 -19.28 3.05
N VAL A 265 7.95 -19.25 3.08
CA VAL A 265 8.78 -19.26 1.88
C VAL A 265 8.65 -20.52 1.03
N PHE A 266 8.13 -21.61 1.60
CA PHE A 266 7.89 -22.88 0.92
C PHE A 266 6.47 -23.04 0.38
N LYS A 267 5.57 -22.08 0.66
CA LYS A 267 4.22 -22.08 0.09
C LYS A 267 4.30 -21.90 -1.42
N PRO A 268 3.50 -22.62 -2.22
CA PRO A 268 3.40 -22.37 -3.65
C PRO A 268 2.79 -20.99 -3.89
N VAL A 269 3.24 -20.33 -4.97
CA VAL A 269 2.75 -18.99 -5.34
C VAL A 269 1.24 -18.98 -5.60
N SER A 270 0.69 -20.10 -6.08
CA SER A 270 -0.75 -20.26 -6.38
C SER A 270 -1.70 -20.11 -5.19
N VAL A 271 -1.22 -20.27 -3.95
CA VAL A 271 -2.05 -20.11 -2.75
C VAL A 271 -1.98 -18.72 -2.13
N LEU A 272 -1.18 -17.82 -2.71
CA LEU A 272 -1.02 -16.46 -2.21
C LEU A 272 -2.24 -15.60 -2.51
N SER A 273 -2.62 -14.76 -1.55
CA SER A 273 -3.59 -13.69 -1.76
C SER A 273 -3.03 -12.63 -2.73
N GLY A 274 -3.92 -11.82 -3.34
CA GLY A 274 -3.50 -10.73 -4.22
C GLY A 274 -2.47 -9.78 -3.60
N GLY A 275 -2.65 -9.45 -2.32
CA GLY A 275 -1.70 -8.63 -1.58
C GLY A 275 -0.34 -9.30 -1.36
N GLU A 276 -0.31 -10.63 -1.15
CA GLU A 276 0.94 -11.39 -1.03
C GLU A 276 1.65 -11.50 -2.38
N LEU A 277 0.90 -11.70 -3.47
CA LEU A 277 1.46 -11.67 -4.83
C LEU A 277 2.12 -10.33 -5.15
N SER A 278 1.45 -9.21 -4.80
CA SER A 278 2.00 -7.86 -4.98
C SER A 278 3.27 -7.66 -4.17
N ARG A 279 3.29 -8.10 -2.91
CA ARG A 279 4.49 -8.05 -2.07
C ARG A 279 5.65 -8.88 -2.63
N LEU A 280 5.37 -10.08 -3.14
CA LEU A 280 6.39 -10.93 -3.76
C LEU A 280 6.96 -10.27 -5.02
N ARG A 281 6.11 -9.73 -5.90
CA ARG A 281 6.55 -9.06 -7.13
C ARG A 281 7.38 -7.82 -6.82
N LEU A 282 6.96 -7.00 -5.88
CA LEU A 282 7.72 -5.84 -5.42
C LEU A 282 9.08 -6.23 -4.81
N CYS A 283 9.12 -7.32 -4.01
CA CYS A 283 10.36 -7.87 -3.50
C CYS A 283 11.38 -8.16 -4.62
N MET A 284 10.90 -8.68 -5.75
CA MET A 284 11.74 -8.96 -6.91
C MET A 284 12.18 -7.69 -7.66
N LEU A 285 11.29 -6.72 -7.83
CA LEU A 285 11.57 -5.48 -8.56
C LEU A 285 12.56 -4.58 -7.82
N MET A 286 12.53 -4.56 -6.49
CA MET A 286 13.38 -3.67 -5.69
C MET A 286 14.86 -4.03 -5.68
N ASP A 287 15.25 -5.19 -6.22
CA ASP A 287 16.66 -5.57 -6.40
C ASP A 287 17.28 -5.02 -7.68
N GLU A 288 16.48 -4.46 -8.57
CA GLU A 288 16.96 -3.94 -9.83
C GLU A 288 17.40 -2.48 -9.68
N GLU A 289 18.58 -2.15 -10.21
CA GLU A 289 19.00 -0.77 -10.38
C GLU A 289 18.17 -0.13 -11.49
N ILE A 290 17.08 0.54 -11.12
CA ILE A 290 16.13 1.17 -12.03
C ILE A 290 16.21 2.69 -11.96
N ASN A 291 15.75 3.34 -13.03
CA ASN A 291 15.59 4.80 -13.08
C ASN A 291 14.19 5.24 -13.56
N LEU A 292 13.38 4.28 -14.04
CA LEU A 292 11.96 4.49 -14.33
C LEU A 292 11.14 3.41 -13.62
N LEU A 293 10.26 3.82 -12.71
CA LEU A 293 9.31 2.93 -12.04
C LEU A 293 7.92 3.16 -12.60
N ILE A 294 7.31 2.10 -13.10
CA ILE A 294 5.95 2.11 -13.65
C ILE A 294 5.07 1.26 -12.75
N LEU A 295 3.98 1.86 -12.23
CA LEU A 295 3.04 1.19 -11.33
C LEU A 295 1.62 1.26 -11.92
N ASP A 296 0.97 0.12 -12.07
CA ASP A 296 -0.42 0.04 -12.50
C ASP A 296 -1.30 -0.43 -11.34
N GLU A 297 -2.07 0.50 -10.75
CA GLU A 297 -2.92 0.29 -9.58
C GLU A 297 -2.21 -0.40 -8.40
N PRO A 298 -1.07 0.16 -7.93
CA PRO A 298 -0.20 -0.52 -6.96
C PRO A 298 -0.82 -0.73 -5.58
N THR A 299 -1.87 -0.01 -5.26
CA THR A 299 -2.57 -0.05 -3.96
C THR A 299 -3.78 -0.97 -3.95
N ASN A 300 -4.19 -1.52 -5.12
CA ASN A 300 -5.34 -2.42 -5.21
C ASN A 300 -5.09 -3.73 -4.46
N HIS A 301 -6.12 -4.22 -3.77
CA HIS A 301 -6.10 -5.46 -2.97
C HIS A 301 -5.07 -5.49 -1.83
N LEU A 302 -4.46 -4.35 -1.49
CA LEU A 302 -3.54 -4.24 -0.37
C LEU A 302 -4.24 -3.75 0.88
N ASP A 303 -3.90 -4.35 2.02
CA ASP A 303 -4.26 -3.81 3.32
C ASP A 303 -3.53 -2.48 3.60
N ILE A 304 -3.98 -1.75 4.62
CA ILE A 304 -3.42 -0.44 4.96
C ILE A 304 -1.92 -0.51 5.23
N ALA A 305 -1.44 -1.57 5.89
CA ALA A 305 -0.02 -1.71 6.22
C ALA A 305 0.85 -1.93 4.97
N ALA A 306 0.37 -2.73 4.01
CA ALA A 306 1.05 -2.95 2.73
C ALA A 306 1.03 -1.68 1.86
N ARG A 307 -0.06 -0.88 1.89
CA ARG A 307 -0.12 0.41 1.20
C ARG A 307 0.89 1.40 1.77
N GLU A 308 0.94 1.56 3.10
CA GLU A 308 1.93 2.43 3.76
C GLU A 308 3.36 2.05 3.39
N TRP A 309 3.63 0.76 3.31
CA TRP A 309 4.94 0.27 2.92
C TRP A 309 5.30 0.60 1.46
N ILE A 310 4.38 0.42 0.48
CA ILE A 310 4.62 0.84 -0.91
C ILE A 310 4.88 2.34 -0.98
N GLU A 311 4.12 3.13 -0.23
CA GLU A 311 4.31 4.57 -0.16
C GLU A 311 5.70 4.94 0.37
N GLU A 312 6.16 4.31 1.47
CA GLU A 312 7.50 4.52 1.99
C GLU A 312 8.58 4.16 0.94
N ALA A 313 8.37 3.07 0.19
CA ALA A 313 9.30 2.63 -0.85
C ALA A 313 9.34 3.59 -2.05
N VAL A 314 8.17 4.06 -2.51
CA VAL A 314 8.04 5.05 -3.59
C VAL A 314 8.59 6.41 -3.18
N GLU A 315 8.41 6.82 -1.92
CA GLU A 315 8.97 8.07 -1.40
C GLU A 315 10.50 8.06 -1.40
N ALA A 316 11.09 6.92 -1.06
CA ALA A 316 12.55 6.73 -1.05
C ALA A 316 13.17 6.55 -2.45
N PHE A 317 12.36 6.44 -3.50
CA PHE A 317 12.84 6.28 -4.87
C PHE A 317 13.13 7.63 -5.52
N ASP A 318 14.38 7.86 -5.91
CA ASP A 318 14.86 9.13 -6.50
C ASP A 318 14.72 9.17 -8.04
N GLY A 319 14.21 8.11 -8.68
CA GLY A 319 14.03 8.03 -10.12
C GLY A 319 12.70 8.63 -10.59
N THR A 320 12.44 8.45 -11.88
CA THR A 320 11.18 8.86 -12.53
C THR A 320 10.07 7.88 -12.22
N LEU A 321 8.89 8.39 -11.87
CA LEU A 321 7.72 7.59 -11.53
C LEU A 321 6.58 7.87 -12.51
N LEU A 322 6.05 6.83 -13.14
CA LEU A 322 4.80 6.87 -13.91
C LEU A 322 3.82 5.87 -13.29
N PHE A 323 2.64 6.31 -12.90
CA PHE A 323 1.69 5.41 -12.26
C PHE A 323 0.25 5.68 -12.62
N VAL A 324 -0.53 4.61 -12.64
CA VAL A 324 -1.99 4.64 -12.68
C VAL A 324 -2.47 4.35 -11.26
N SER A 325 -3.37 5.16 -10.74
CA SER A 325 -4.04 4.87 -9.47
C SER A 325 -5.39 5.57 -9.37
N HIS A 326 -6.31 4.92 -8.67
CA HIS A 326 -7.57 5.50 -8.20
C HIS A 326 -7.50 5.90 -6.72
N ASP A 327 -6.40 5.59 -6.04
CA ASP A 327 -6.15 6.00 -4.66
C ASP A 327 -5.74 7.48 -4.61
N ARG A 328 -6.69 8.33 -4.21
CA ARG A 328 -6.50 9.79 -4.13
C ARG A 328 -5.39 10.18 -3.15
N TYR A 329 -5.20 9.41 -2.08
CA TYR A 329 -4.12 9.65 -1.13
C TYR A 329 -2.76 9.43 -1.79
N PHE A 330 -2.63 8.34 -2.55
CA PHE A 330 -1.42 8.02 -3.31
C PHE A 330 -1.13 9.06 -4.39
N ILE A 331 -2.15 9.44 -5.17
CA ILE A 331 -2.00 10.47 -6.23
C ILE A 331 -1.58 11.80 -5.60
N GLN A 332 -2.27 12.24 -4.55
CA GLN A 332 -1.99 13.54 -3.90
C GLN A 332 -0.58 13.60 -3.30
N ARG A 333 -0.08 12.48 -2.79
CA ARG A 333 1.24 12.40 -2.15
C ARG A 333 2.39 12.41 -3.16
N PHE A 334 2.21 11.71 -4.29
CA PHE A 334 3.31 11.44 -5.20
C PHE A 334 3.26 12.18 -6.52
N ALA A 335 2.08 12.53 -7.04
CA ALA A 335 1.98 13.18 -8.35
C ALA A 335 2.42 14.63 -8.31
N THR A 336 3.42 14.97 -9.12
CA THR A 336 3.81 16.36 -9.42
C THR A 336 3.24 16.83 -10.75
N ARG A 337 2.75 15.88 -11.57
CA ARG A 337 2.20 16.11 -12.91
C ARG A 337 1.10 15.09 -13.18
N ILE A 338 0.04 15.51 -13.84
CA ILE A 338 -1.13 14.69 -14.13
C ILE A 338 -1.29 14.53 -15.63
N TRP A 339 -1.44 13.30 -16.10
CA TRP A 339 -1.95 12.99 -17.43
C TRP A 339 -3.38 12.47 -17.29
N GLU A 340 -4.31 13.22 -17.89
CA GLU A 340 -5.72 12.83 -17.90
C GLU A 340 -6.08 12.20 -19.25
N LEU A 341 -6.52 10.97 -19.23
CA LEU A 341 -7.04 10.26 -20.40
C LEU A 341 -8.56 10.32 -20.39
N ALA A 342 -9.12 11.23 -21.21
CA ALA A 342 -10.55 11.45 -21.36
C ALA A 342 -10.88 11.67 -22.84
N ASP A 343 -12.06 11.22 -23.27
CA ASP A 343 -12.61 11.44 -24.62
C ASP A 343 -11.63 11.13 -25.77
N GLY A 344 -10.81 10.09 -25.60
CA GLY A 344 -9.84 9.67 -26.61
C GLY A 344 -8.62 10.58 -26.76
N THR A 345 -8.38 11.47 -25.80
CA THR A 345 -7.23 12.36 -25.76
C THR A 345 -6.51 12.27 -24.42
N ILE A 346 -5.20 12.54 -24.44
CA ILE A 346 -4.41 12.65 -23.21
C ILE A 346 -4.03 14.10 -23.02
N THR A 347 -4.57 14.72 -21.98
CA THR A 347 -4.25 16.08 -21.58
C THR A 347 -3.20 16.08 -20.50
N ASP A 348 -2.19 16.93 -20.67
CA ASP A 348 -1.04 17.03 -19.78
C ASP A 348 -1.16 18.26 -18.88
N TYR A 349 -1.21 18.06 -17.58
CA TYR A 349 -1.28 19.09 -16.55
C TYR A 349 0.02 19.13 -15.75
N PRO A 350 0.90 20.13 -15.93
CA PRO A 350 2.15 20.23 -15.19
C PRO A 350 1.91 20.76 -13.77
N MET A 351 1.07 20.06 -13.01
CA MET A 351 0.69 20.43 -11.65
C MET A 351 0.33 19.20 -10.81
N GLY A 352 0.39 19.35 -9.49
CA GLY A 352 -0.02 18.29 -8.56
C GLY A 352 -1.54 18.14 -8.45
N PHE A 353 -1.98 17.03 -7.88
CA PHE A 353 -3.39 16.62 -7.85
C PHE A 353 -4.33 17.63 -7.18
N ALA A 354 -3.89 18.30 -6.10
CA ALA A 354 -4.70 19.29 -5.42
C ALA A 354 -5.02 20.51 -6.32
N GLN A 355 -4.04 20.95 -7.12
CA GLN A 355 -4.22 22.06 -8.08
C GLN A 355 -5.07 21.62 -9.28
N TYR A 356 -4.81 20.41 -9.80
CA TYR A 356 -5.62 19.82 -10.86
C TYR A 356 -7.11 19.79 -10.48
N ARG A 357 -7.44 19.35 -9.26
CA ARG A 357 -8.81 19.34 -8.74
C ARG A 357 -9.44 20.73 -8.63
N ALA A 358 -8.66 21.74 -8.34
CA ALA A 358 -9.14 23.11 -8.22
C ALA A 358 -9.45 23.76 -9.58
N VAL A 359 -8.75 23.33 -10.63
CA VAL A 359 -8.86 23.93 -11.98
C VAL A 359 -9.82 23.17 -12.89
N GLY A 360 -9.95 21.86 -12.73
CA GLY A 360 -10.44 20.96 -13.78
C GLY A 360 -11.66 20.12 -13.50
N CYS A 361 -12.33 20.21 -12.34
CA CYS A 361 -13.57 19.44 -12.14
C CYS A 361 -14.78 20.36 -12.36
N PRO A 362 -15.51 20.27 -13.50
CA PRO A 362 -16.84 20.87 -13.55
C PRO A 362 -17.69 20.20 -12.45
N PRO A 363 -18.49 20.96 -11.69
CA PRO A 363 -19.37 20.38 -10.69
C PRO A 363 -20.26 19.35 -11.40
N PHE A 364 -20.37 18.18 -10.80
CA PHE A 364 -21.22 17.09 -11.25
C PHE A 364 -22.59 17.61 -11.68
N SER A 365 -22.92 17.56 -12.96
CA SER A 365 -24.30 17.66 -13.40
C SER A 365 -24.98 16.36 -13.08
N PRO A 366 -25.95 16.31 -12.17
CA PRO A 366 -26.70 15.10 -11.92
C PRO A 366 -27.33 14.63 -13.24
N ALA A 367 -27.14 13.37 -13.57
CA ALA A 367 -27.81 12.77 -14.71
C ALA A 367 -29.32 13.07 -14.62
N PRO A 368 -29.98 13.40 -15.74
CA PRO A 368 -31.40 13.67 -15.73
C PRO A 368 -32.13 12.44 -15.16
N SER A 369 -32.95 12.67 -14.14
CA SER A 369 -33.83 11.64 -13.60
C SER A 369 -34.59 11.01 -14.76
N PRO A 370 -34.69 9.67 -14.84
CA PRO A 370 -35.57 9.02 -15.80
C PRO A 370 -36.98 9.53 -15.51
N ALA A 371 -37.53 10.26 -16.49
CA ALA A 371 -38.91 10.71 -16.45
C ALA A 371 -39.83 9.49 -16.44
N GLY A 372 -40.68 9.45 -15.42
CA GLY A 372 -41.99 8.84 -15.28
C GLY A 372 -42.24 7.40 -15.65
#